data_cc49e919068148c442b921cbebb1b1eb
#
_entry.id   cc49e919068148c442b921cbebb1b1eb
#
_cell.length_a   1.000
_cell.length_b   1.000
_cell.length_c   1.000
_cell.angle_alpha   90.00
_cell.angle_beta   90.00
_cell.angle_gamma   90.00
#
_symmetry.space_group_name_H-M   'P 1'
#
loop_
_entity.id
_entity.type
_entity.pdbx_description
1 polymer ?
#
loop_
_entity_poly.entity_id
_entity_poly.type
_entity_poly.pdbx_seq_one_letter_code
_entity_poly.pdbx_strand_id
1 'polypeptide(L)'
;MENMNIQEKLRAWAEETYRFYSEKARNLDIDFYTQSDLTLLTDDKPVELMVVGINPGGGGHYQKDRFSKPEDLLRGNCDFKKEGNPHFPICEWLIVRRLVSILDYGHTGHMDDLLKDESRFVFTNATFFSTHKEAGLKGTEVEEAQKTSIEYTKGLIDLIRPKHIICLGGKNCMNLLLDRTAPLLADVVKLDYGMINGIPVYGIDHTSSAWPIEKKELVGKALGRAFELDDRRIDCREFYDQSKDIIEIFTKKRNDRDEIKHEMTLRWTYIYVCLCNHCKFSLGLEVYEKTENRVRFSVDAQQGHPALLVTISNQSKKEIGVRYQKNDQPKDERFDVISSALMDIDKSFKPMINRQGNVTWIGCLDIANRLKDTNTFIHETKGILDKVVESMREIL
;
A
#
# COMPACT_ATOMS: atom_id res chain seq x y z
N MET A 1 -1.01 32.81 29.62
CA MET A 1 -0.26 31.85 28.76
C MET A 1 0.74 32.53 27.81
N GLU A 2 0.82 33.87 27.79
CA GLU A 2 1.66 34.63 26.83
C GLU A 2 3.19 34.50 27.01
N ASN A 3 3.69 33.97 28.14
CA ASN A 3 5.13 33.86 28.41
C ASN A 3 5.65 32.41 28.53
N MET A 4 4.84 31.40 28.17
CA MET A 4 5.27 30.00 28.24
C MET A 4 6.03 29.64 26.96
N ASN A 5 7.16 28.95 27.08
CA ASN A 5 7.87 28.37 25.94
C ASN A 5 7.12 27.16 25.37
N ILE A 6 7.52 26.71 24.16
CA ILE A 6 6.84 25.63 23.44
C ILE A 6 6.79 24.34 24.28
N GLN A 7 7.84 24.01 25.03
CA GLN A 7 7.89 22.80 25.84
C GLN A 7 6.92 22.85 27.04
N GLU A 8 6.74 23.99 27.65
CA GLU A 8 5.75 24.18 28.71
C GLU A 8 4.32 24.04 28.18
N LYS A 9 4.04 24.63 27.01
CA LYS A 9 2.74 24.49 26.33
C LYS A 9 2.46 23.03 25.95
N LEU A 10 3.45 22.33 25.41
CA LEU A 10 3.33 20.94 25.02
C LEU A 10 3.11 20.00 26.24
N ARG A 11 3.75 20.31 27.39
CA ARG A 11 3.48 19.55 28.63
C ARG A 11 2.04 19.71 29.09
N ALA A 12 1.52 20.95 29.11
CA ALA A 12 0.13 21.21 29.47
C ALA A 12 -0.84 20.49 28.53
N TRP A 13 -0.57 20.56 27.21
CA TRP A 13 -1.33 19.80 26.21
C TRP A 13 -1.26 18.28 26.45
N ALA A 14 -0.09 17.73 26.75
CA ALA A 14 0.09 16.31 26.99
C ALA A 14 -0.65 15.83 28.25
N GLU A 15 -0.68 16.62 29.32
CA GLU A 15 -1.43 16.30 30.55
C GLU A 15 -2.94 16.19 30.28
N GLU A 16 -3.50 17.17 29.55
CA GLU A 16 -4.92 17.18 29.22
C GLU A 16 -5.27 16.04 28.25
N THR A 17 -4.46 15.87 27.20
CA THR A 17 -4.61 14.83 26.18
C THR A 17 -4.51 13.44 26.81
N TYR A 18 -3.50 13.20 27.63
CA TYR A 18 -3.32 11.92 28.33
C TYR A 18 -4.51 11.57 29.21
N ARG A 19 -5.04 12.54 29.98
CA ARG A 19 -6.21 12.32 30.83
C ARG A 19 -7.40 11.82 30.01
N PHE A 20 -7.68 12.46 28.89
CA PHE A 20 -8.75 12.05 27.98
C PHE A 20 -8.52 10.66 27.39
N TYR A 21 -7.35 10.47 26.76
CA TYR A 21 -7.08 9.22 26.04
C TYR A 21 -6.96 8.02 26.97
N SER A 22 -6.32 8.16 28.15
CA SER A 22 -6.17 7.06 29.10
C SER A 22 -7.50 6.59 29.68
N GLU A 23 -8.44 7.51 29.91
CA GLU A 23 -9.80 7.17 30.33
C GLU A 23 -10.58 6.46 29.23
N LYS A 24 -10.66 7.06 28.03
CA LYS A 24 -11.43 6.53 26.92
C LYS A 24 -10.86 5.21 26.39
N ALA A 25 -9.55 5.12 26.25
CA ALA A 25 -8.86 3.92 25.81
C ALA A 25 -9.13 2.72 26.73
N ARG A 26 -9.12 2.94 28.03
CA ARG A 26 -9.45 1.91 29.04
C ARG A 26 -10.91 1.45 28.91
N ASN A 27 -11.85 2.40 28.78
CA ASN A 27 -13.28 2.10 28.71
C ASN A 27 -13.67 1.39 27.41
N LEU A 28 -12.99 1.71 26.31
CA LEU A 28 -13.25 1.15 24.98
C LEU A 28 -12.36 -0.06 24.65
N ASP A 29 -11.43 -0.41 25.53
CA ASP A 29 -10.41 -1.43 25.31
C ASP A 29 -9.63 -1.23 24.00
N ILE A 30 -9.22 0.01 23.74
CA ILE A 30 -8.49 0.42 22.53
C ILE A 30 -7.17 1.04 22.95
N ASP A 31 -6.05 0.63 22.35
CA ASP A 31 -4.74 1.24 22.58
C ASP A 31 -4.65 2.66 21.97
N PHE A 32 -3.74 3.47 22.47
CA PHE A 32 -3.49 4.80 21.93
C PHE A 32 -2.01 5.18 22.01
N TYR A 33 -1.51 5.94 21.03
CA TYR A 33 -0.16 6.48 21.05
C TYR A 33 0.06 7.60 20.03
N THR A 34 1.09 8.41 20.26
CA THR A 34 1.62 9.41 19.33
C THR A 34 2.85 8.87 18.60
N GLN A 35 3.31 9.57 17.56
CA GLN A 35 4.38 9.08 16.68
C GLN A 35 5.72 9.81 16.91
N SER A 36 5.75 11.14 16.76
CA SER A 36 6.97 11.93 16.85
C SER A 36 7.37 12.26 18.27
N ASP A 37 8.67 12.45 18.49
CA ASP A 37 9.21 13.00 19.72
C ASP A 37 9.09 14.53 19.73
N LEU A 38 8.05 15.02 20.42
CA LEU A 38 7.75 16.44 20.53
C LEU A 38 8.68 17.16 21.54
N THR A 39 9.48 16.43 22.32
CA THR A 39 10.44 17.02 23.26
C THR A 39 11.62 17.70 22.55
N LEU A 40 11.78 17.44 21.26
CA LEU A 40 12.83 17.99 20.42
C LEU A 40 12.44 19.33 19.77
N LEU A 41 11.17 19.74 19.89
CA LEU A 41 10.70 21.02 19.34
C LEU A 41 11.18 22.18 20.21
N THR A 42 11.56 23.29 19.55
CA THR A 42 12.08 24.51 20.17
C THR A 42 11.43 25.76 19.58
N ASP A 43 11.40 26.86 20.36
CA ASP A 43 10.79 28.11 19.89
C ASP A 43 11.54 28.78 18.74
N ASP A 44 12.83 28.50 18.60
CA ASP A 44 13.72 29.11 17.57
C ASP A 44 13.71 28.36 16.24
N LYS A 45 13.15 27.14 16.21
CA LYS A 45 13.08 26.33 14.97
C LYS A 45 11.64 26.03 14.60
N PRO A 46 11.12 26.64 13.54
CA PRO A 46 9.77 26.32 13.07
C PRO A 46 9.69 24.89 12.52
N VAL A 47 8.58 24.21 12.78
CA VAL A 47 8.26 22.94 12.13
C VAL A 47 7.92 23.23 10.68
N GLU A 48 8.71 22.70 9.75
CA GLU A 48 8.54 22.91 8.30
C GLU A 48 7.35 22.09 7.77
N LEU A 49 7.25 20.84 8.21
CA LEU A 49 6.26 19.90 7.74
C LEU A 49 5.67 19.05 8.87
N MET A 50 4.34 19.04 8.95
CA MET A 50 3.60 18.06 9.74
C MET A 50 2.86 17.10 8.80
N VAL A 51 3.02 15.79 9.05
CA VAL A 51 2.27 14.75 8.36
C VAL A 51 1.23 14.19 9.30
N VAL A 52 -0.02 14.12 8.84
CA VAL A 52 -1.14 13.64 9.63
C VAL A 52 -1.76 12.40 8.97
N GLY A 53 -1.71 11.26 9.63
CA GLY A 53 -2.51 10.08 9.30
C GLY A 53 -3.91 10.15 9.90
N ILE A 54 -4.81 9.21 9.58
CA ILE A 54 -6.13 9.14 10.20
C ILE A 54 -5.99 8.67 11.65
N ASN A 55 -5.36 7.51 11.84
CA ASN A 55 -5.11 6.91 13.14
C ASN A 55 -3.84 6.07 13.11
N PRO A 56 -3.18 5.83 14.27
CA PRO A 56 -2.04 4.93 14.33
C PRO A 56 -2.48 3.50 14.01
N GLY A 57 -1.71 2.83 13.13
CA GLY A 57 -1.89 1.43 12.80
C GLY A 57 -1.41 0.49 13.92
N GLY A 58 -1.66 -0.80 13.73
CA GLY A 58 -1.20 -1.82 14.68
C GLY A 58 -2.33 -2.43 15.50
N GLY A 59 -3.33 -1.65 15.87
CA GLY A 59 -4.51 -2.09 16.62
C GLY A 59 -4.18 -2.93 17.86
N GLY A 60 -5.02 -2.92 18.84
CA GLY A 60 -4.79 -3.73 20.01
C GLY A 60 -5.70 -3.35 21.15
N HIS A 61 -5.72 -4.20 22.16
CA HIS A 61 -6.34 -3.92 23.43
C HIS A 61 -5.56 -2.87 24.19
N TYR A 62 -6.21 -2.14 25.07
CA TYR A 62 -5.59 -1.16 25.93
C TYR A 62 -4.41 -1.75 26.72
N GLN A 63 -3.24 -1.12 26.60
CA GLN A 63 -2.01 -1.52 27.28
C GLN A 63 -1.65 -0.49 28.34
N LYS A 64 -1.91 -0.82 29.62
CA LYS A 64 -1.70 0.09 30.76
C LYS A 64 -0.26 0.63 30.85
N ASP A 65 0.72 -0.16 30.44
CA ASP A 65 2.15 0.14 30.65
C ASP A 65 2.82 0.79 29.43
N ARG A 66 2.13 0.89 28.30
CA ARG A 66 2.73 1.41 27.05
C ARG A 66 2.81 2.92 27.01
N PHE A 67 1.71 3.61 27.33
CA PHE A 67 1.62 5.05 27.49
C PHE A 67 1.02 5.29 28.87
N SER A 68 1.89 5.33 29.91
CA SER A 68 1.48 5.30 31.30
C SER A 68 1.41 6.69 31.95
N LYS A 69 1.96 7.69 31.27
CA LYS A 69 2.07 9.07 31.77
C LYS A 69 2.09 10.09 30.61
N PRO A 70 1.81 11.38 30.88
CA PRO A 70 1.76 12.42 29.86
C PRO A 70 3.05 12.55 29.04
N GLU A 71 4.21 12.37 29.65
CA GLU A 71 5.51 12.48 28.99
C GLU A 71 5.70 11.43 27.88
N ASP A 72 5.01 10.30 27.97
CA ASP A 72 5.07 9.27 26.93
C ASP A 72 4.41 9.75 25.63
N LEU A 73 3.37 10.59 25.71
CA LEU A 73 2.78 11.26 24.53
C LEU A 73 3.74 12.26 23.88
N LEU A 74 4.59 12.92 24.67
CA LEU A 74 5.59 13.85 24.12
C LEU A 74 6.73 13.10 23.42
N ARG A 75 7.18 11.98 23.97
CA ARG A 75 8.23 11.17 23.38
C ARG A 75 7.78 10.39 22.14
N GLY A 76 6.50 10.07 22.08
CA GLY A 76 5.92 9.30 21.00
C GLY A 76 6.50 7.88 20.86
N ASN A 77 5.98 7.12 19.91
CA ASN A 77 6.44 5.77 19.63
C ASN A 77 7.72 5.74 18.76
N CYS A 78 7.92 6.75 17.93
CA CYS A 78 9.08 6.94 17.04
C CYS A 78 9.44 5.73 16.15
N ASP A 79 8.58 4.72 16.05
CA ASP A 79 8.83 3.50 15.26
C ASP A 79 9.08 3.79 13.77
N PHE A 80 8.54 4.90 13.26
CA PHE A 80 8.75 5.31 11.87
C PHE A 80 10.22 5.70 11.55
N LYS A 81 11.04 5.90 12.58
CA LYS A 81 12.46 6.26 12.46
C LYS A 81 13.41 5.09 12.61
N LYS A 82 12.93 3.92 13.00
CA LYS A 82 13.80 2.74 13.09
C LYS A 82 14.48 2.53 11.74
N GLU A 83 15.80 2.59 11.77
CA GLU A 83 16.62 2.31 10.59
C GLU A 83 16.25 0.92 10.07
N GLY A 84 15.75 0.92 8.84
CA GLY A 84 15.46 -0.30 8.15
C GLY A 84 16.72 -0.93 7.59
N ASN A 85 16.54 -1.88 6.75
CA ASN A 85 17.53 -2.55 5.93
C ASN A 85 18.50 -1.55 5.28
N PRO A 86 19.80 -1.90 5.03
CA PRO A 86 20.83 -1.04 4.41
C PRO A 86 20.42 -0.36 3.10
N HIS A 87 19.42 -0.92 2.37
CA HIS A 87 18.87 -0.31 1.17
C HIS A 87 17.87 0.84 1.45
N PHE A 88 17.47 1.03 2.73
CA PHE A 88 16.51 2.06 3.13
C PHE A 88 16.94 2.67 4.47
N PRO A 89 18.02 3.44 4.48
CA PRO A 89 18.65 3.93 5.73
C PRO A 89 17.80 4.95 6.48
N ILE A 90 16.75 5.53 5.86
CA ILE A 90 16.02 6.67 6.42
C ILE A 90 14.88 6.21 7.33
N CYS A 91 14.15 5.15 6.94
CA CYS A 91 12.97 4.71 7.66
C CYS A 91 12.54 3.31 7.23
N GLU A 92 12.20 2.48 8.20
CA GLU A 92 11.64 1.15 7.93
C GLU A 92 10.20 1.21 7.43
N TRP A 93 9.45 2.23 7.80
CA TRP A 93 8.04 2.35 7.42
C TRP A 93 7.86 2.68 5.94
N LEU A 94 7.25 1.74 5.25
CA LEU A 94 6.93 1.87 3.82
C LEU A 94 6.10 3.12 3.49
N ILE A 95 5.22 3.55 4.41
CA ILE A 95 4.40 4.76 4.29
C ILE A 95 5.29 5.99 4.15
N VAL A 96 6.27 6.16 5.04
CA VAL A 96 7.19 7.30 5.06
C VAL A 96 8.13 7.26 3.87
N ARG A 97 8.72 6.10 3.55
CA ARG A 97 9.59 5.94 2.36
C ARG A 97 8.90 6.32 1.05
N ARG A 98 7.63 5.95 0.92
CA ARG A 98 6.84 6.32 -0.26
C ARG A 98 6.49 7.80 -0.28
N LEU A 99 6.20 8.39 0.88
CA LEU A 99 6.00 9.84 0.99
C LEU A 99 7.25 10.58 0.56
N VAL A 100 8.43 10.22 1.08
CA VAL A 100 9.72 10.78 0.65
C VAL A 100 9.87 10.69 -0.87
N SER A 101 9.63 9.52 -1.45
CA SER A 101 9.76 9.34 -2.90
C SER A 101 8.77 10.17 -3.73
N ILE A 102 7.69 10.68 -3.14
CA ILE A 102 6.76 11.62 -3.78
C ILE A 102 7.32 13.04 -3.66
N LEU A 103 7.73 13.43 -2.46
CA LEU A 103 8.19 14.78 -2.17
C LEU A 103 9.52 15.11 -2.87
N ASP A 104 10.39 14.13 -3.11
CA ASP A 104 11.64 14.27 -3.86
C ASP A 104 11.43 14.77 -5.30
N TYR A 105 10.27 14.51 -5.90
CA TYR A 105 9.94 15.09 -7.22
C TYR A 105 9.70 16.59 -7.20
N GLY A 106 9.31 17.15 -6.06
CA GLY A 106 9.04 18.58 -5.88
C GLY A 106 10.20 19.36 -5.30
N HIS A 107 11.01 18.69 -4.47
CA HIS A 107 12.12 19.30 -3.74
C HIS A 107 13.40 18.49 -3.94
N THR A 108 14.30 18.97 -4.72
CA THR A 108 15.59 18.34 -4.98
C THR A 108 16.44 18.32 -3.71
N GLY A 109 16.53 17.18 -3.05
CA GLY A 109 17.60 16.86 -2.09
C GLY A 109 17.41 17.29 -0.63
N HIS A 110 16.31 17.94 -0.25
CA HIS A 110 16.14 18.44 1.13
C HIS A 110 15.22 17.57 2.03
N MET A 111 14.44 16.66 1.45
CA MET A 111 13.46 15.90 2.23
C MET A 111 14.10 14.89 3.19
N ASP A 112 15.19 14.25 2.78
CA ASP A 112 15.93 13.35 3.65
C ASP A 112 16.48 14.06 4.88
N ASP A 113 16.99 15.28 4.70
CA ASP A 113 17.52 16.10 5.80
C ASP A 113 16.41 16.59 6.71
N LEU A 114 15.26 16.98 6.14
CA LEU A 114 14.09 17.38 6.92
C LEU A 114 13.56 16.23 7.78
N LEU A 115 13.48 15.03 7.22
CA LEU A 115 13.00 13.84 7.95
C LEU A 115 13.97 13.38 9.05
N LYS A 116 15.26 13.69 8.93
CA LYS A 116 16.26 13.42 9.96
C LYS A 116 16.24 14.46 11.08
N ASP A 117 15.82 15.69 10.79
CA ASP A 117 15.71 16.77 11.77
C ASP A 117 14.32 16.78 12.42
N GLU A 118 14.18 16.03 13.50
CA GLU A 118 12.94 15.88 14.25
C GLU A 118 12.43 17.18 14.88
N SER A 119 13.27 18.20 14.98
CA SER A 119 12.84 19.53 15.42
C SER A 119 12.07 20.29 14.33
N ARG A 120 12.12 19.82 13.08
CA ARG A 120 11.49 20.47 11.92
C ARG A 120 10.41 19.63 11.25
N PHE A 121 10.29 18.34 11.63
CA PHE A 121 9.34 17.39 11.05
C PHE A 121 8.53 16.71 12.14
N VAL A 122 7.21 16.71 12.01
CA VAL A 122 6.30 16.01 12.91
C VAL A 122 5.42 15.03 12.14
N PHE A 123 5.41 13.78 12.54
CA PHE A 123 4.45 12.77 12.08
C PHE A 123 3.45 12.49 13.19
N THR A 124 2.16 12.65 12.92
CA THR A 124 1.07 12.45 13.86
C THR A 124 -0.17 11.85 13.20
N ASN A 125 -1.27 11.76 13.92
CA ASN A 125 -2.55 11.26 13.42
C ASN A 125 -3.70 12.19 13.86
N ALA A 126 -4.80 12.19 13.13
CA ALA A 126 -6.00 12.96 13.46
C ALA A 126 -6.64 12.48 14.78
N THR A 127 -6.53 11.19 15.08
CA THR A 127 -6.82 10.61 16.40
C THR A 127 -5.67 9.70 16.83
N PHE A 128 -5.41 9.60 18.13
CA PHE A 128 -4.32 8.74 18.64
C PHE A 128 -4.80 7.33 19.00
N PHE A 129 -6.09 7.04 18.92
CA PHE A 129 -6.62 5.67 19.09
C PHE A 129 -6.09 4.75 18.00
N SER A 130 -5.49 3.63 18.42
CA SER A 130 -4.85 2.67 17.51
C SER A 130 -5.82 1.57 17.12
N THR A 131 -6.09 1.44 15.81
CA THR A 131 -6.91 0.36 15.28
C THR A 131 -6.28 -0.26 14.04
N HIS A 132 -6.54 -1.54 13.78
CA HIS A 132 -6.02 -2.23 12.59
C HIS A 132 -6.54 -1.63 11.26
N LYS A 133 -7.74 -1.02 11.30
CA LYS A 133 -8.38 -0.40 10.14
C LYS A 133 -9.21 0.79 10.60
N GLU A 134 -9.42 1.75 9.71
CA GLU A 134 -10.36 2.86 9.93
C GLU A 134 -11.76 2.37 10.37
N ALA A 135 -12.19 1.21 9.86
CA ALA A 135 -13.44 0.58 10.28
C ALA A 135 -13.52 0.24 11.77
N GLY A 136 -12.39 0.08 12.47
CA GLY A 136 -12.34 -0.13 13.92
C GLY A 136 -12.69 1.12 14.73
N LEU A 137 -12.76 2.29 14.09
CA LEU A 137 -13.20 3.56 14.68
C LEU A 137 -14.70 3.79 14.54
N LYS A 138 -15.47 2.79 14.11
CA LYS A 138 -16.92 2.87 13.94
C LYS A 138 -17.66 2.28 15.14
N GLY A 139 -18.80 2.87 15.44
CA GLY A 139 -19.62 2.55 16.59
C GLY A 139 -19.84 3.80 17.47
N THR A 140 -21.03 3.97 18.03
CA THR A 140 -21.46 5.24 18.63
C THR A 140 -20.46 5.80 19.64
N GLU A 141 -19.99 5.00 20.59
CA GLU A 141 -19.06 5.46 21.64
C GLU A 141 -17.66 5.75 21.09
N VAL A 142 -17.18 4.93 20.14
CA VAL A 142 -15.88 5.11 19.50
C VAL A 142 -15.89 6.34 18.59
N GLU A 143 -16.97 6.57 17.85
CA GLU A 143 -17.14 7.75 17.00
C GLU A 143 -17.21 9.05 17.81
N GLU A 144 -17.87 9.03 18.97
CA GLU A 144 -17.92 10.19 19.88
C GLU A 144 -16.53 10.47 20.47
N ALA A 145 -15.84 9.43 20.95
CA ALA A 145 -14.47 9.56 21.44
C ALA A 145 -13.53 10.10 20.35
N GLN A 146 -13.66 9.61 19.11
CA GLN A 146 -12.90 10.09 17.97
C GLN A 146 -13.16 11.58 17.68
N LYS A 147 -14.42 12.00 17.61
CA LYS A 147 -14.77 13.41 17.37
C LYS A 147 -14.15 14.33 18.43
N THR A 148 -14.22 13.95 19.71
CA THR A 148 -13.60 14.71 20.79
C THR A 148 -12.07 14.70 20.69
N SER A 149 -11.48 13.56 20.32
CA SER A 149 -10.03 13.38 20.22
C SER A 149 -9.38 14.25 19.14
N ILE A 150 -10.11 14.59 18.08
CA ILE A 150 -9.63 15.46 17.00
C ILE A 150 -9.29 16.86 17.50
N GLU A 151 -10.01 17.36 18.49
CA GLU A 151 -9.75 18.67 19.08
C GLU A 151 -8.36 18.73 19.74
N TYR A 152 -7.86 17.64 20.31
CA TYR A 152 -6.48 17.58 20.83
C TYR A 152 -5.43 17.64 19.73
N THR A 153 -5.70 17.05 18.56
CA THR A 153 -4.81 17.16 17.40
C THR A 153 -4.86 18.59 16.81
N LYS A 154 -6.03 19.22 16.74
CA LYS A 154 -6.13 20.63 16.35
C LYS A 154 -5.38 21.53 17.32
N GLY A 155 -5.52 21.30 18.63
CA GLY A 155 -4.76 22.00 19.65
C GLY A 155 -3.25 21.82 19.50
N LEU A 156 -2.78 20.64 19.14
CA LEU A 156 -1.37 20.38 18.83
C LEU A 156 -0.90 21.17 17.59
N ILE A 157 -1.70 21.20 16.54
CA ILE A 157 -1.42 21.99 15.32
C ILE A 157 -1.30 23.47 15.67
N ASP A 158 -2.18 24.00 16.51
CA ASP A 158 -2.16 25.40 16.92
C ASP A 158 -0.95 25.76 17.80
N LEU A 159 -0.49 24.82 18.62
CA LEU A 159 0.73 25.00 19.43
C LEU A 159 2.00 24.97 18.55
N ILE A 160 2.10 24.00 17.65
CA ILE A 160 3.31 23.80 16.84
C ILE A 160 3.38 24.78 15.67
N ARG A 161 2.23 25.14 15.07
CA ARG A 161 2.12 26.03 13.90
C ARG A 161 3.07 25.62 12.77
N PRO A 162 2.97 24.39 12.23
CA PRO A 162 3.83 23.96 11.14
C PRO A 162 3.60 24.85 9.90
N LYS A 163 4.61 25.00 9.04
CA LYS A 163 4.45 25.74 7.78
C LYS A 163 3.48 25.05 6.84
N HIS A 164 3.56 23.73 6.76
CA HIS A 164 2.72 22.91 5.88
C HIS A 164 2.22 21.67 6.60
N ILE A 165 1.01 21.23 6.24
CA ILE A 165 0.44 19.95 6.71
C ILE A 165 0.10 19.07 5.51
N ILE A 166 0.53 17.79 5.54
CA ILE A 166 0.12 16.76 4.58
C ILE A 166 -0.78 15.75 5.30
N CYS A 167 -2.02 15.59 4.85
CA CYS A 167 -2.95 14.57 5.30
C CYS A 167 -2.87 13.32 4.43
N LEU A 168 -2.52 12.18 5.02
CA LEU A 168 -2.51 10.87 4.37
C LEU A 168 -3.91 10.25 4.40
N GLY A 169 -4.48 9.98 3.23
CA GLY A 169 -5.86 9.51 3.06
C GLY A 169 -6.79 10.56 2.43
N GLY A 170 -6.21 11.65 1.88
CA GLY A 170 -6.91 12.67 1.12
C GLY A 170 -8.04 13.32 1.92
N LYS A 171 -9.20 13.50 1.29
CA LYS A 171 -10.39 14.11 1.92
C LYS A 171 -10.81 13.45 3.22
N ASN A 172 -10.65 12.13 3.36
CA ASN A 172 -11.07 11.43 4.58
C ASN A 172 -10.31 11.93 5.80
N CYS A 173 -9.00 12.10 5.69
CA CYS A 173 -8.18 12.67 6.76
C CYS A 173 -8.43 14.16 6.95
N MET A 174 -8.49 14.92 5.84
CA MET A 174 -8.71 16.37 5.89
C MET A 174 -10.06 16.74 6.53
N ASN A 175 -11.14 16.02 6.20
CA ASN A 175 -12.48 16.30 6.74
C ASN A 175 -12.60 16.07 8.25
N LEU A 176 -11.63 15.37 8.87
CA LEU A 176 -11.53 15.28 10.32
C LEU A 176 -11.02 16.60 10.94
N LEU A 177 -10.15 17.31 10.23
CA LEU A 177 -9.50 18.52 10.71
C LEU A 177 -10.13 19.81 10.20
N LEU A 178 -10.76 19.78 9.03
CA LEU A 178 -11.20 20.94 8.27
C LEU A 178 -12.68 20.84 7.90
N ASP A 179 -13.35 21.97 7.94
CA ASP A 179 -14.76 22.10 7.48
C ASP A 179 -14.86 22.21 5.96
N ARG A 180 -13.83 22.70 5.29
CA ARG A 180 -13.84 22.95 3.84
C ARG A 180 -12.53 22.52 3.20
N THR A 181 -12.66 21.78 2.09
CA THR A 181 -11.57 21.38 1.21
C THR A 181 -11.95 21.62 -0.24
N ALA A 182 -10.95 21.85 -1.08
CA ALA A 182 -11.11 21.98 -2.53
C ALA A 182 -10.06 21.13 -3.26
N PRO A 183 -10.37 20.56 -4.44
CA PRO A 183 -9.37 19.88 -5.23
C PRO A 183 -8.33 20.88 -5.76
N LEU A 184 -7.05 20.58 -5.56
CA LEU A 184 -5.95 21.44 -6.02
C LEU A 184 -5.66 21.25 -7.52
N LEU A 185 -5.78 20.03 -8.02
CA LEU A 185 -5.58 19.67 -9.43
C LEU A 185 -6.87 19.17 -10.12
N ALA A 186 -8.03 19.61 -9.66
CA ALA A 186 -9.34 19.46 -10.31
C ALA A 186 -9.54 18.08 -10.98
N ASP A 187 -9.69 17.01 -10.24
CA ASP A 187 -9.98 15.64 -10.68
C ASP A 187 -8.89 14.91 -11.51
N VAL A 188 -7.77 15.60 -11.84
CA VAL A 188 -6.66 14.94 -12.54
C VAL A 188 -5.99 13.89 -11.67
N VAL A 189 -5.80 14.22 -10.40
CA VAL A 189 -5.28 13.35 -9.36
C VAL A 189 -5.89 13.75 -8.01
N LYS A 190 -5.99 12.82 -7.08
CA LYS A 190 -6.44 13.13 -5.71
C LYS A 190 -5.36 13.92 -4.98
N LEU A 191 -5.43 15.22 -5.11
CA LEU A 191 -4.66 16.21 -4.36
C LEU A 191 -5.63 17.32 -3.95
N ASP A 192 -5.95 17.35 -2.67
CA ASP A 192 -6.89 18.31 -2.10
C ASP A 192 -6.15 19.38 -1.31
N TYR A 193 -6.78 20.55 -1.16
CA TYR A 193 -6.25 21.71 -0.45
C TYR A 193 -7.27 22.27 0.54
N GLY A 194 -6.78 22.76 1.64
CA GLY A 194 -7.55 23.51 2.64
C GLY A 194 -6.65 24.28 3.57
N MET A 195 -7.23 24.93 4.57
CA MET A 195 -6.48 25.69 5.57
C MET A 195 -7.04 25.45 6.97
N ILE A 196 -6.16 25.32 7.95
CA ILE A 196 -6.49 25.35 9.39
C ILE A 196 -5.73 26.50 10.04
N ASN A 197 -6.46 27.48 10.59
CA ASN A 197 -5.88 28.63 11.31
C ASN A 197 -4.75 29.35 10.55
N GLY A 198 -4.89 29.48 9.23
CA GLY A 198 -3.91 30.11 8.35
C GLY A 198 -2.79 29.17 7.89
N ILE A 199 -2.79 27.91 8.29
CA ILE A 199 -1.79 26.91 7.89
C ILE A 199 -2.32 26.12 6.70
N PRO A 200 -1.58 26.01 5.57
CA PRO A 200 -1.99 25.24 4.40
C PRO A 200 -1.97 23.73 4.69
N VAL A 201 -3.01 23.04 4.25
CA VAL A 201 -3.21 21.59 4.42
C VAL A 201 -3.42 20.96 3.06
N TYR A 202 -2.66 19.93 2.77
CA TYR A 202 -2.71 19.18 1.52
C TYR A 202 -3.14 17.74 1.78
N GLY A 203 -4.18 17.26 1.09
CA GLY A 203 -4.64 15.88 1.18
C GLY A 203 -4.16 15.05 0.02
N ILE A 204 -3.45 13.99 0.28
CA ILE A 204 -2.99 13.02 -0.73
C ILE A 204 -3.51 11.63 -0.42
N ASP A 205 -3.63 10.78 -1.43
CA ASP A 205 -3.95 9.37 -1.20
C ASP A 205 -2.95 8.74 -0.23
N HIS A 206 -3.43 7.78 0.56
CA HIS A 206 -2.60 7.12 1.57
C HIS A 206 -1.44 6.36 0.93
N THR A 207 -0.23 6.59 1.40
CA THR A 207 1.01 6.03 0.84
C THR A 207 1.27 4.56 1.23
N SER A 208 0.34 3.89 1.91
CA SER A 208 0.40 2.43 2.15
C SER A 208 0.36 1.62 0.85
N SER A 209 -0.29 2.12 -0.19
CA SER A 209 -0.30 1.52 -1.53
C SER A 209 0.81 2.10 -2.42
N ALA A 210 1.31 1.30 -3.35
CA ALA A 210 2.26 1.78 -4.35
C ALA A 210 1.54 2.66 -5.37
N TRP A 211 2.13 3.82 -5.68
CA TRP A 211 1.65 4.69 -6.73
C TRP A 211 2.44 4.52 -8.02
N PRO A 212 1.81 4.71 -9.18
CA PRO A 212 2.52 4.85 -10.45
C PRO A 212 3.53 6.00 -10.41
N ILE A 213 4.65 5.87 -11.13
CA ILE A 213 5.73 6.87 -11.15
C ILE A 213 5.20 8.24 -11.58
N GLU A 214 4.40 8.26 -12.64
CA GLU A 214 3.80 9.49 -13.18
C GLU A 214 2.90 10.21 -12.18
N LYS A 215 2.17 9.47 -11.32
CA LYS A 215 1.37 10.06 -10.24
C LYS A 215 2.25 10.65 -9.14
N LYS A 216 3.33 9.97 -8.76
CA LYS A 216 4.29 10.49 -7.78
C LYS A 216 4.91 11.79 -8.26
N GLU A 217 5.34 11.81 -9.53
CA GLU A 217 5.94 12.98 -10.17
C GLU A 217 4.98 14.17 -10.20
N LEU A 218 3.73 13.95 -10.62
CA LEU A 218 2.73 15.01 -10.66
C LEU A 218 2.45 15.58 -9.27
N VAL A 219 2.15 14.71 -8.29
CA VAL A 219 1.82 15.15 -6.92
C VAL A 219 3.02 15.78 -6.25
N GLY A 220 4.22 15.24 -6.41
CA GLY A 220 5.44 15.80 -5.83
C GLY A 220 5.75 17.18 -6.38
N LYS A 221 5.71 17.36 -7.71
CA LYS A 221 5.93 18.67 -8.35
C LYS A 221 4.85 19.70 -7.96
N ALA A 222 3.59 19.27 -7.86
CA ALA A 222 2.50 20.12 -7.44
C ALA A 222 2.66 20.57 -5.98
N LEU A 223 3.02 19.67 -5.07
CA LEU A 223 3.31 20.00 -3.67
C LEU A 223 4.52 20.95 -3.55
N GLY A 224 5.61 20.70 -4.30
CA GLY A 224 6.75 21.59 -4.33
C GLY A 224 6.37 23.01 -4.73
N ARG A 225 5.61 23.14 -5.82
CA ARG A 225 5.08 24.42 -6.28
C ARG A 225 4.17 25.11 -5.26
N ALA A 226 3.32 24.33 -4.58
CA ALA A 226 2.42 24.84 -3.54
C ALA A 226 3.18 25.29 -2.29
N PHE A 227 4.25 24.61 -1.90
CA PHE A 227 5.09 24.98 -0.76
C PHE A 227 5.87 26.27 -1.01
N GLU A 228 6.26 26.57 -2.25
CA GLU A 228 6.90 27.82 -2.64
C GLU A 228 5.97 29.05 -2.53
N LEU A 229 4.65 28.83 -2.52
CA LEU A 229 3.65 29.91 -2.37
C LEU A 229 3.41 30.32 -0.91
N ASP A 230 4.16 29.86 -0.02
CA ASP A 230 4.28 29.77 1.43
C ASP A 230 3.29 30.60 2.29
N ASP A 231 3.08 31.86 2.07
CA ASP A 231 2.19 32.72 2.87
C ASP A 231 0.88 33.10 2.16
N ARG A 232 0.56 32.46 1.03
CA ARG A 232 -0.58 32.83 0.22
C ARG A 232 -1.67 31.77 0.27
N ARG A 233 -2.89 32.24 0.42
CA ARG A 233 -4.04 31.39 0.16
C ARG A 233 -4.04 30.99 -1.32
N ILE A 234 -3.89 29.69 -1.60
CA ILE A 234 -3.82 29.17 -2.96
C ILE A 234 -5.21 29.31 -3.62
N ASP A 235 -5.28 30.03 -4.75
CA ASP A 235 -6.40 29.92 -5.67
C ASP A 235 -6.24 28.63 -6.48
N CYS A 236 -7.10 27.64 -6.24
CA CYS A 236 -7.00 26.32 -6.87
C CYS A 236 -7.15 26.37 -8.39
N ARG A 237 -7.89 27.34 -8.94
CA ARG A 237 -8.06 27.50 -10.39
C ARG A 237 -6.79 28.07 -11.02
N GLU A 238 -6.27 29.13 -10.43
CA GLU A 238 -5.01 29.72 -10.89
C GLU A 238 -3.87 28.71 -10.78
N PHE A 239 -3.79 27.97 -9.66
CA PHE A 239 -2.80 26.90 -9.45
C PHE A 239 -2.90 25.80 -10.51
N TYR A 240 -4.13 25.37 -10.84
CA TYR A 240 -4.37 24.40 -11.90
C TYR A 240 -3.87 24.91 -13.26
N ASP A 241 -4.18 26.17 -13.60
CA ASP A 241 -3.74 26.77 -14.84
C ASP A 241 -2.21 26.90 -14.93
N GLN A 242 -1.55 27.26 -13.84
CA GLN A 242 -0.08 27.32 -13.74
C GLN A 242 0.60 25.93 -13.76
N SER A 243 -0.16 24.86 -13.51
CA SER A 243 0.35 23.48 -13.45
C SER A 243 0.09 22.67 -14.72
N LYS A 244 -0.43 23.29 -15.79
CA LYS A 244 -0.80 22.60 -17.04
C LYS A 244 0.34 21.80 -17.64
N ASP A 245 1.56 22.31 -17.58
CA ASP A 245 2.77 21.64 -18.08
C ASP A 245 2.99 20.26 -17.43
N ILE A 246 2.90 20.18 -16.10
CA ILE A 246 3.05 18.91 -15.39
C ILE A 246 1.85 17.99 -15.55
N ILE A 247 0.64 18.54 -15.69
CA ILE A 247 -0.59 17.78 -15.95
C ILE A 247 -0.52 17.13 -17.34
N GLU A 248 -0.06 17.84 -18.37
CA GLU A 248 0.10 17.31 -19.72
C GLU A 248 1.09 16.15 -19.76
N ILE A 249 2.27 16.32 -19.10
CA ILE A 249 3.27 15.25 -18.99
C ILE A 249 2.68 14.03 -18.29
N PHE A 250 1.96 14.23 -17.19
CA PHE A 250 1.29 13.15 -16.47
C PHE A 250 0.26 12.43 -17.34
N THR A 251 -0.59 13.18 -18.04
CA THR A 251 -1.65 12.62 -18.88
C THR A 251 -1.07 11.79 -20.01
N LYS A 252 -0.01 12.30 -20.68
CA LYS A 252 0.70 11.56 -21.71
C LYS A 252 1.27 10.24 -21.17
N LYS A 253 2.07 10.30 -20.08
CA LYS A 253 2.67 9.10 -19.48
C LYS A 253 1.61 8.08 -19.05
N ARG A 254 0.46 8.52 -18.55
CA ARG A 254 -0.64 7.64 -18.17
C ARG A 254 -1.25 6.96 -19.38
N ASN A 255 -1.52 7.69 -20.47
CA ASN A 255 -2.08 7.14 -21.70
C ASN A 255 -1.13 6.14 -22.34
N ASP A 256 0.16 6.45 -22.45
CA ASP A 256 1.19 5.55 -22.98
C ASP A 256 1.23 4.24 -22.18
N ARG A 257 1.16 4.33 -20.84
CA ARG A 257 1.11 3.15 -19.97
C ARG A 257 -0.16 2.33 -20.15
N ASP A 258 -1.31 2.98 -20.25
CA ASP A 258 -2.60 2.30 -20.40
C ASP A 258 -2.70 1.63 -21.77
N GLU A 259 -2.12 2.21 -22.81
CA GLU A 259 -1.99 1.62 -24.15
C GLU A 259 -1.10 0.37 -24.11
N ILE A 260 0.10 0.46 -23.52
CA ILE A 260 1.00 -0.69 -23.33
C ILE A 260 0.31 -1.79 -22.54
N LYS A 261 -0.41 -1.44 -21.46
CA LYS A 261 -1.14 -2.41 -20.65
C LYS A 261 -2.26 -3.08 -21.45
N HIS A 262 -2.97 -2.33 -22.26
CA HIS A 262 -4.02 -2.88 -23.14
C HIS A 262 -3.43 -3.83 -24.18
N GLU A 263 -2.37 -3.44 -24.86
CA GLU A 263 -1.65 -4.29 -25.82
C GLU A 263 -1.16 -5.59 -25.15
N MET A 264 -0.53 -5.49 -23.98
CA MET A 264 -0.08 -6.65 -23.22
C MET A 264 -1.25 -7.56 -22.80
N THR A 265 -2.40 -6.99 -22.46
CA THR A 265 -3.60 -7.78 -22.13
C THR A 265 -4.12 -8.55 -23.34
N LEU A 266 -4.21 -7.91 -24.50
CA LEU A 266 -4.61 -8.57 -25.75
C LEU A 266 -3.63 -9.69 -26.13
N ARG A 267 -2.33 -9.42 -26.02
CA ARG A 267 -1.26 -10.38 -26.29
C ARG A 267 -1.38 -11.63 -25.41
N TRP A 268 -1.57 -11.45 -24.11
CA TRP A 268 -1.77 -12.57 -23.18
C TRP A 268 -3.07 -13.31 -23.41
N THR A 269 -4.14 -12.63 -23.79
CA THR A 269 -5.41 -13.28 -24.16
C THR A 269 -5.22 -14.18 -25.39
N TYR A 270 -4.52 -13.72 -26.40
CA TYR A 270 -4.18 -14.51 -27.57
C TYR A 270 -3.35 -15.76 -27.20
N ILE A 271 -2.27 -15.60 -26.43
CA ILE A 271 -1.45 -16.70 -25.95
C ILE A 271 -2.31 -17.72 -25.20
N TYR A 272 -3.13 -17.27 -24.26
CA TYR A 272 -4.01 -18.10 -23.46
C TYR A 272 -4.95 -18.96 -24.34
N VAL A 273 -5.59 -18.34 -25.32
CA VAL A 273 -6.46 -19.05 -26.26
C VAL A 273 -5.68 -20.10 -27.08
N CYS A 274 -4.49 -19.77 -27.55
CA CYS A 274 -3.63 -20.70 -28.28
C CYS A 274 -3.23 -21.93 -27.45
N LEU A 275 -2.88 -21.73 -26.18
CA LEU A 275 -2.50 -22.82 -25.28
C LEU A 275 -3.70 -23.67 -24.89
N CYS A 276 -4.86 -23.07 -24.63
CA CYS A 276 -6.09 -23.79 -24.35
C CYS A 276 -6.56 -24.65 -25.53
N ASN A 277 -6.49 -24.10 -26.76
CA ASN A 277 -6.82 -24.84 -27.97
C ASN A 277 -5.85 -26.00 -28.20
N HIS A 278 -4.55 -25.81 -27.92
CA HIS A 278 -3.58 -26.89 -27.99
C HIS A 278 -3.92 -28.03 -27.04
N CYS A 279 -4.20 -27.75 -25.76
CA CYS A 279 -4.62 -28.78 -24.79
C CYS A 279 -5.89 -29.51 -25.26
N LYS A 280 -6.89 -28.78 -25.75
CA LYS A 280 -8.17 -29.37 -26.17
C LYS A 280 -8.06 -30.19 -27.46
N PHE A 281 -7.46 -29.61 -28.52
CA PHE A 281 -7.53 -30.20 -29.85
C PHE A 281 -6.31 -31.00 -30.24
N SER A 282 -5.10 -30.64 -29.79
CA SER A 282 -3.88 -31.37 -30.10
C SER A 282 -3.61 -32.50 -29.09
N LEU A 283 -3.83 -32.23 -27.78
CA LEU A 283 -3.59 -33.21 -26.73
C LEU A 283 -4.85 -34.03 -26.36
N GLY A 284 -6.01 -33.64 -26.87
CA GLY A 284 -7.28 -34.36 -26.66
C GLY A 284 -7.79 -34.33 -25.20
N LEU A 285 -7.40 -33.28 -24.45
CA LEU A 285 -7.80 -33.17 -23.05
C LEU A 285 -9.22 -32.61 -22.90
N GLU A 286 -9.99 -33.18 -21.99
CA GLU A 286 -11.31 -32.69 -21.63
C GLU A 286 -11.25 -31.50 -20.69
N VAL A 287 -12.12 -30.51 -20.92
CA VAL A 287 -12.23 -29.33 -20.06
C VAL A 287 -12.97 -29.73 -18.76
N TYR A 288 -12.25 -29.70 -17.65
CA TYR A 288 -12.82 -29.94 -16.33
C TYR A 288 -13.52 -28.69 -15.76
N GLU A 289 -12.87 -27.54 -15.86
CA GLU A 289 -13.37 -26.25 -15.37
C GLU A 289 -12.86 -25.11 -16.26
N LYS A 290 -13.74 -24.17 -16.56
CA LYS A 290 -13.38 -22.97 -17.31
C LYS A 290 -13.95 -21.72 -16.62
N THR A 291 -13.09 -20.75 -16.37
CA THR A 291 -13.44 -19.38 -16.02
C THR A 291 -12.94 -18.45 -17.10
N GLU A 292 -13.23 -17.13 -17.01
CA GLU A 292 -12.74 -16.15 -17.96
C GLU A 292 -11.21 -16.17 -18.14
N ASN A 293 -10.49 -16.38 -17.06
CA ASN A 293 -9.02 -16.26 -17.03
C ASN A 293 -8.30 -17.55 -16.59
N ARG A 294 -8.97 -18.68 -16.57
CA ARG A 294 -8.38 -19.97 -16.18
C ARG A 294 -9.15 -21.13 -16.80
N VAL A 295 -8.42 -22.08 -17.36
CA VAL A 295 -8.97 -23.39 -17.79
C VAL A 295 -8.19 -24.50 -17.10
N ARG A 296 -8.92 -25.51 -16.68
CA ARG A 296 -8.40 -26.77 -16.14
C ARG A 296 -8.83 -27.89 -17.06
N PHE A 297 -7.88 -28.73 -17.42
CA PHE A 297 -8.09 -29.91 -18.24
C PHE A 297 -7.85 -31.14 -17.41
N SER A 298 -8.74 -32.14 -17.50
CA SER A 298 -8.55 -33.43 -16.86
C SER A 298 -7.50 -34.24 -17.60
N VAL A 299 -6.54 -34.75 -16.88
CA VAL A 299 -5.69 -35.84 -17.32
C VAL A 299 -6.22 -37.10 -16.61
N ASP A 300 -6.45 -38.19 -17.32
CA ASP A 300 -7.16 -39.40 -16.88
C ASP A 300 -7.13 -39.72 -15.37
N ALA A 301 -8.30 -40.03 -14.80
CA ALA A 301 -8.42 -40.31 -13.39
C ALA A 301 -8.33 -41.84 -13.17
N GLN A 302 -7.35 -42.29 -12.42
CA GLN A 302 -7.35 -43.66 -11.90
C GLN A 302 -8.38 -43.84 -10.78
N GLN A 303 -9.06 -44.99 -10.72
CA GLN A 303 -9.99 -45.32 -9.63
C GLN A 303 -9.26 -45.24 -8.27
N GLY A 304 -9.82 -44.47 -7.36
CA GLY A 304 -9.31 -44.33 -5.98
C GLY A 304 -8.36 -43.14 -5.71
N HIS A 305 -7.91 -42.45 -6.74
CA HIS A 305 -7.03 -41.25 -6.57
C HIS A 305 -7.72 -39.99 -7.06
N PRO A 306 -7.40 -38.81 -6.46
CA PRO A 306 -7.89 -37.54 -6.97
C PRO A 306 -7.36 -37.33 -8.41
N ALA A 307 -8.26 -36.89 -9.31
CA ALA A 307 -7.87 -36.59 -10.68
C ALA A 307 -6.82 -35.51 -10.72
N LEU A 308 -5.89 -35.61 -11.67
CA LEU A 308 -4.89 -34.60 -11.96
C LEU A 308 -5.42 -33.64 -13.02
N LEU A 309 -5.14 -32.37 -12.84
CA LEU A 309 -5.57 -31.30 -13.74
C LEU A 309 -4.36 -30.53 -14.26
N VAL A 310 -4.22 -30.47 -15.58
CA VAL A 310 -3.38 -29.45 -16.24
C VAL A 310 -4.13 -28.13 -16.22
N THR A 311 -3.52 -27.10 -15.69
CA THR A 311 -4.13 -25.78 -15.53
C THR A 311 -3.35 -24.74 -16.34
N ILE A 312 -4.08 -23.91 -17.08
CA ILE A 312 -3.56 -22.72 -17.76
C ILE A 312 -4.27 -21.52 -17.13
N SER A 313 -3.50 -20.57 -16.58
CA SER A 313 -4.01 -19.38 -15.91
C SER A 313 -3.50 -18.12 -16.59
N ASN A 314 -4.43 -17.21 -16.91
CA ASN A 314 -4.18 -15.85 -17.40
C ASN A 314 -4.63 -14.80 -16.36
N GLN A 315 -4.55 -15.12 -15.07
CA GLN A 315 -4.85 -14.21 -13.97
C GLN A 315 -3.70 -13.21 -13.74
N SER A 316 -3.62 -12.61 -12.57
CA SER A 316 -2.50 -11.70 -12.18
C SER A 316 -1.13 -12.36 -12.38
N LYS A 317 -1.04 -13.67 -12.15
CA LYS A 317 0.09 -14.50 -12.56
C LYS A 317 -0.28 -15.30 -13.81
N LYS A 318 0.67 -15.41 -14.72
CA LYS A 318 0.56 -16.19 -15.97
C LYS A 318 1.22 -17.53 -15.73
N GLU A 319 0.41 -18.57 -15.46
CA GLU A 319 0.91 -19.84 -14.96
C GLU A 319 0.38 -21.03 -15.80
N ILE A 320 1.24 -22.01 -15.98
CA ILE A 320 0.87 -23.36 -16.38
C ILE A 320 1.32 -24.33 -15.29
N GLY A 321 0.63 -25.47 -15.14
CA GLY A 321 1.06 -26.45 -14.17
C GLY A 321 0.07 -27.56 -13.92
N VAL A 322 0.43 -28.43 -13.00
CA VAL A 322 -0.34 -29.61 -12.58
C VAL A 322 -0.78 -29.48 -11.14
N ARG A 323 -2.02 -29.85 -10.88
CA ARG A 323 -2.61 -29.86 -9.54
C ARG A 323 -3.61 -30.99 -9.37
N TYR A 324 -3.98 -31.26 -8.12
CA TYR A 324 -5.11 -32.13 -7.84
C TYR A 324 -6.44 -31.46 -8.19
N GLN A 325 -7.44 -32.28 -8.47
CA GLN A 325 -8.81 -31.84 -8.77
C GLN A 325 -9.39 -30.94 -7.68
N LYS A 326 -9.21 -31.32 -6.42
CA LYS A 326 -9.58 -30.48 -5.27
C LYS A 326 -8.39 -29.66 -4.81
N ASN A 327 -8.65 -28.44 -4.37
CA ASN A 327 -7.63 -27.58 -3.75
C ASN A 327 -7.21 -28.14 -2.40
N ASP A 328 -5.96 -27.83 -2.02
CA ASP A 328 -5.44 -28.07 -0.68
C ASP A 328 -5.58 -29.55 -0.22
N GLN A 329 -5.25 -30.46 -1.13
CA GLN A 329 -5.17 -31.88 -0.81
C GLN A 329 -3.87 -32.23 -0.07
N PRO A 330 -3.88 -33.20 0.88
CA PRO A 330 -2.65 -33.76 1.40
C PRO A 330 -1.82 -34.37 0.26
N LYS A 331 -0.51 -34.43 0.46
CA LYS A 331 0.37 -35.17 -0.47
C LYS A 331 -0.06 -36.62 -0.54
N ASP A 332 -0.21 -37.14 -1.75
CA ASP A 332 -0.31 -38.55 -2.01
C ASP A 332 1.02 -39.15 -2.50
N GLU A 333 1.09 -40.46 -2.71
CA GLU A 333 2.28 -41.15 -3.15
C GLU A 333 2.82 -40.71 -4.53
N ARG A 334 1.96 -40.10 -5.35
CA ARG A 334 2.33 -39.59 -6.69
C ARG A 334 2.98 -38.22 -6.65
N PHE A 335 2.82 -37.46 -5.55
CA PHE A 335 3.26 -36.07 -5.46
C PHE A 335 4.74 -35.90 -5.82
N ASP A 336 5.62 -36.68 -5.18
CA ASP A 336 7.06 -36.56 -5.35
C ASP A 336 7.51 -37.00 -6.74
N VAL A 337 6.89 -38.05 -7.29
CA VAL A 337 7.17 -38.56 -8.63
C VAL A 337 6.77 -37.53 -9.68
N ILE A 338 5.55 -37.00 -9.60
CA ILE A 338 5.05 -35.98 -10.54
C ILE A 338 5.85 -34.67 -10.40
N SER A 339 6.11 -34.23 -9.18
CA SER A 339 6.88 -33.00 -8.97
C SER A 339 8.30 -33.10 -9.52
N SER A 340 8.94 -34.25 -9.35
CA SER A 340 10.27 -34.53 -9.94
C SER A 340 10.23 -34.52 -11.46
N ALA A 341 9.28 -35.23 -12.06
CA ALA A 341 9.11 -35.30 -13.51
C ALA A 341 8.87 -33.90 -14.12
N LEU A 342 8.08 -33.05 -13.45
CA LEU A 342 7.87 -31.67 -13.90
C LEU A 342 9.16 -30.84 -13.82
N MET A 343 9.97 -31.01 -12.78
CA MET A 343 11.27 -30.32 -12.67
C MET A 343 12.30 -30.84 -13.69
N ASP A 344 12.19 -32.09 -14.13
CA ASP A 344 13.03 -32.62 -15.22
C ASP A 344 12.65 -32.04 -16.57
N ILE A 345 11.35 -31.78 -16.80
CA ILE A 345 10.87 -31.07 -18.01
C ILE A 345 11.38 -29.64 -18.02
N ASP A 346 11.25 -28.94 -16.90
CA ASP A 346 11.73 -27.57 -16.72
C ASP A 346 12.02 -27.29 -15.23
N LYS A 347 13.27 -26.98 -14.92
CA LYS A 347 13.75 -26.70 -13.55
C LYS A 347 13.05 -25.54 -12.85
N SER A 348 12.28 -24.74 -13.58
CA SER A 348 11.49 -23.63 -13.02
C SER A 348 10.11 -24.05 -12.52
N PHE A 349 9.68 -25.27 -12.76
CA PHE A 349 8.51 -25.82 -12.08
C PHE A 349 8.77 -25.87 -10.57
N LYS A 350 7.82 -25.39 -9.79
CA LYS A 350 7.91 -25.39 -8.32
C LYS A 350 6.63 -25.92 -7.71
N PRO A 351 6.71 -26.90 -6.78
CA PRO A 351 5.56 -27.27 -6.00
C PRO A 351 5.16 -26.14 -5.06
N MET A 352 3.86 -26.00 -4.82
CA MET A 352 3.32 -25.02 -3.88
C MET A 352 2.49 -25.76 -2.82
N ILE A 353 2.92 -25.60 -1.57
CA ILE A 353 2.33 -26.23 -0.40
C ILE A 353 1.90 -25.11 0.54
N ASN A 354 0.69 -25.17 1.08
CA ASN A 354 0.19 -24.18 2.01
C ASN A 354 0.79 -24.39 3.43
N ARG A 355 0.51 -23.47 4.35
CA ARG A 355 1.03 -23.50 5.72
C ARG A 355 0.56 -24.73 6.53
N GLN A 356 -0.49 -25.42 6.08
CA GLN A 356 -1.06 -26.62 6.70
C GLN A 356 -0.45 -27.91 6.12
N GLY A 357 0.50 -27.80 5.19
CA GLY A 357 1.12 -28.95 4.53
C GLY A 357 0.34 -29.51 3.33
N ASN A 358 -0.78 -28.88 2.93
CA ASN A 358 -1.59 -29.31 1.81
C ASN A 358 -1.06 -28.76 0.48
N VAL A 359 -1.20 -29.53 -0.58
CA VAL A 359 -0.72 -29.23 -1.93
C VAL A 359 -1.69 -28.30 -2.65
N THR A 360 -1.23 -27.13 -3.02
CA THR A 360 -1.94 -26.20 -3.92
C THR A 360 -1.61 -26.49 -5.37
N TRP A 361 -0.32 -26.74 -5.65
CA TRP A 361 0.20 -27.15 -6.96
C TRP A 361 1.23 -28.27 -6.78
N ILE A 362 1.15 -29.32 -7.60
CA ILE A 362 2.19 -30.35 -7.66
C ILE A 362 3.42 -29.77 -8.37
N GLY A 363 3.20 -28.98 -9.40
CA GLY A 363 4.21 -28.16 -10.05
C GLY A 363 3.57 -27.00 -10.77
N CYS A 364 4.07 -25.79 -10.54
CA CYS A 364 3.61 -24.55 -11.15
C CYS A 364 4.79 -23.83 -11.81
N LEU A 365 4.61 -23.39 -13.04
CA LEU A 365 5.56 -22.63 -13.83
C LEU A 365 4.98 -21.23 -14.13
N ASP A 366 5.63 -20.18 -13.63
CA ASP A 366 5.32 -18.80 -14.03
C ASP A 366 5.96 -18.53 -15.40
N ILE A 367 5.09 -18.31 -16.39
CA ILE A 367 5.50 -18.10 -17.79
C ILE A 367 5.61 -16.62 -18.18
N ALA A 368 5.22 -15.68 -17.31
CA ALA A 368 5.18 -14.25 -17.64
C ALA A 368 6.56 -13.72 -18.04
N ASN A 369 7.60 -14.11 -17.31
CA ASN A 369 8.96 -13.60 -17.52
C ASN A 369 9.69 -14.21 -18.74
N ARG A 370 9.08 -15.16 -19.43
CA ARG A 370 9.64 -15.84 -20.62
C ARG A 370 9.21 -15.21 -21.94
N LEU A 371 8.23 -14.32 -21.88
CA LEU A 371 7.63 -13.73 -23.08
C LEU A 371 8.57 -12.70 -23.73
N LYS A 372 9.26 -13.11 -24.77
CA LYS A 372 10.05 -12.24 -25.67
C LYS A 372 9.30 -12.01 -26.99
N ASP A 373 9.23 -13.04 -27.81
CA ASP A 373 8.43 -13.09 -29.03
C ASP A 373 7.21 -14.00 -28.84
N THR A 374 6.04 -13.54 -29.28
CA THR A 374 4.77 -14.22 -29.02
C THR A 374 4.70 -15.60 -29.69
N ASN A 375 5.13 -15.72 -30.93
CA ASN A 375 5.00 -16.97 -31.69
C ASN A 375 5.99 -18.02 -31.19
N THR A 376 7.24 -17.64 -30.96
CA THR A 376 8.28 -18.48 -30.35
C THR A 376 7.85 -18.94 -28.97
N PHE A 377 7.34 -18.02 -28.16
CA PHE A 377 6.85 -18.33 -26.82
C PHE A 377 5.69 -19.34 -26.81
N ILE A 378 4.70 -19.16 -27.71
CA ILE A 378 3.58 -20.10 -27.83
C ILE A 378 4.11 -21.48 -28.24
N HIS A 379 5.04 -21.55 -29.19
CA HIS A 379 5.63 -22.82 -29.66
C HIS A 379 6.38 -23.54 -28.52
N GLU A 380 7.26 -22.85 -27.83
CA GLU A 380 8.01 -23.39 -26.69
C GLU A 380 7.08 -23.86 -25.56
N THR A 381 6.07 -23.05 -25.21
CA THR A 381 5.12 -23.39 -24.14
C THR A 381 4.23 -24.59 -24.51
N LYS A 382 3.83 -24.72 -25.78
CA LYS A 382 3.16 -25.94 -26.29
C LYS A 382 4.03 -27.15 -26.12
N GLY A 383 5.31 -27.07 -26.47
CA GLY A 383 6.27 -28.16 -26.26
C GLY A 383 6.46 -28.57 -24.79
N ILE A 384 6.36 -27.62 -23.86
CA ILE A 384 6.34 -27.92 -22.43
C ILE A 384 5.04 -28.64 -22.05
N LEU A 385 3.89 -28.19 -22.53
CA LEU A 385 2.59 -28.82 -22.27
C LEU A 385 2.52 -30.25 -22.81
N ASP A 386 3.07 -30.49 -24.01
CA ASP A 386 3.18 -31.84 -24.60
C ASP A 386 3.90 -32.78 -23.64
N LYS A 387 5.09 -32.42 -23.20
CA LYS A 387 5.90 -33.22 -22.24
C LYS A 387 5.20 -33.40 -20.89
N VAL A 388 4.54 -32.35 -20.38
CA VAL A 388 3.78 -32.42 -19.13
C VAL A 388 2.66 -33.47 -19.22
N VAL A 389 1.87 -33.43 -20.30
CA VAL A 389 0.75 -34.34 -20.48
C VAL A 389 1.24 -35.77 -20.74
N GLU A 390 2.27 -35.96 -21.56
CA GLU A 390 2.90 -37.25 -21.80
C GLU A 390 3.42 -37.88 -20.51
N SER A 391 4.22 -37.12 -19.75
CA SER A 391 4.73 -37.59 -18.45
C SER A 391 3.64 -37.92 -17.46
N MET A 392 2.54 -37.12 -17.42
CA MET A 392 1.41 -37.46 -16.55
C MET A 392 0.70 -38.75 -16.96
N ARG A 393 0.57 -39.02 -18.27
CA ARG A 393 -0.03 -40.28 -18.78
C ARG A 393 0.84 -41.50 -18.52
N GLU A 394 2.16 -41.34 -18.46
CA GLU A 394 3.09 -42.43 -18.12
C GLU A 394 3.08 -42.76 -16.61
N ILE A 395 2.85 -41.76 -15.77
CA ILE A 395 2.80 -41.94 -14.31
C ILE A 395 1.44 -42.47 -13.83
N LEU A 396 0.35 -42.16 -14.53
CA LEU A 396 -1.00 -42.64 -14.25
C LEU A 396 -1.23 -44.03 -14.79
#